data_99225124eb7e02e1d599ea527ba79826
#
_entry.id   99225124eb7e02e1d599ea527ba79826
#
_cell.length_a   1.000
_cell.length_b   1.000
_cell.length_c   1.000
_cell.angle_alpha   90.00
_cell.angle_beta   90.00
_cell.angle_gamma   90.00
#
_symmetry.space_group_name_H-M   'P 1'
#
loop_
_entity.id
_entity.type
_entity.pdbx_description
1 polymer ?
#
loop_
_entity_poly.entity_id
_entity_poly.type
_entity_poly.pdbx_seq_one_letter_code
_entity_poly.pdbx_strand_id
1 'polypeptide(L)'
;MSEVDALAKDAQEKFMTYDFHNPAVRIMNFIKDEFASNYLEIVKRRAYNNDENVKFSEKERNGAVQTLRNVLKTILEITYPIEPAMNYYIYKELFGKEIQKQAWPKSGKEASEIVSEELMEFNSAIWKAKKDNGLSLKDGVKSVIAPKSLAKAEKELKAMHGIEEISFSGKETKVTVK
;
A
#
# COMPACT_ATOMS: atom_id res chain seq x y z
N MET A 1 -5.56 -4.46 -4.03
CA MET A 1 -6.22 -5.78 -3.80
C MET A 1 -5.56 -6.89 -4.61
N SER A 2 -5.30 -6.73 -5.92
CA SER A 2 -4.74 -7.82 -6.76
C SER A 2 -3.45 -8.46 -6.23
N GLU A 3 -2.55 -7.69 -5.64
CA GLU A 3 -1.28 -8.20 -5.10
C GLU A 3 -1.47 -9.04 -3.84
N VAL A 4 -2.25 -8.55 -2.88
CA VAL A 4 -2.54 -9.33 -1.67
C VAL A 4 -3.35 -10.58 -1.98
N ASP A 5 -4.20 -10.55 -3.02
CA ASP A 5 -4.95 -11.72 -3.47
C ASP A 5 -4.03 -12.75 -4.12
N ALA A 6 -3.06 -12.30 -4.94
CA ALA A 6 -2.04 -13.17 -5.52
C ALA A 6 -1.15 -13.81 -4.45
N LEU A 7 -0.79 -13.01 -3.44
CA LEU A 7 -0.03 -13.49 -2.29
C LEU A 7 -0.80 -14.56 -1.50
N ALA A 8 -2.10 -14.36 -1.28
CA ALA A 8 -2.95 -15.32 -0.59
C ALA A 8 -3.05 -16.66 -1.36
N LYS A 9 -3.16 -16.60 -2.69
CA LYS A 9 -3.19 -17.79 -3.54
C LYS A 9 -1.86 -18.56 -3.49
N ASP A 10 -0.74 -17.86 -3.67
CA ASP A 10 0.59 -18.48 -3.61
C ASP A 10 0.87 -19.12 -2.24
N ALA A 11 0.50 -18.42 -1.16
CA ALA A 11 0.65 -18.95 0.19
C ALA A 11 -0.19 -20.24 0.40
N GLN A 12 -1.42 -20.27 -0.10
CA GLN A 12 -2.26 -21.46 -0.02
C GLN A 12 -1.64 -22.66 -0.72
N GLU A 13 -1.17 -22.47 -1.97
CA GLU A 13 -0.55 -23.53 -2.76
C GLU A 13 0.67 -24.12 -2.07
N LYS A 14 1.51 -23.26 -1.49
CA LYS A 14 2.75 -23.67 -0.80
C LYS A 14 2.49 -24.33 0.55
N PHE A 15 1.57 -23.81 1.35
CA PHE A 15 1.19 -24.44 2.62
C PHE A 15 0.61 -25.84 2.42
N MET A 16 -0.10 -26.09 1.33
CA MET A 16 -0.60 -27.44 0.99
C MET A 16 0.51 -28.44 0.67
N THR A 17 1.70 -27.97 0.34
CA THR A 17 2.91 -28.78 0.12
C THR A 17 3.90 -28.70 1.29
N TYR A 18 3.47 -28.20 2.46
CA TYR A 18 4.29 -28.03 3.66
C TYR A 18 5.46 -27.06 3.51
N ASP A 19 5.47 -26.22 2.48
CA ASP A 19 6.42 -25.10 2.37
C ASP A 19 5.87 -23.88 3.15
N PHE A 20 6.35 -23.72 4.38
CA PHE A 20 5.99 -22.56 5.22
C PHE A 20 7.00 -21.43 5.13
N HIS A 21 8.24 -21.72 4.74
CA HIS A 21 9.31 -20.73 4.71
C HIS A 21 9.12 -19.69 3.60
N ASN A 22 8.95 -20.13 2.37
CA ASN A 22 8.87 -19.22 1.22
C ASN A 22 7.66 -18.26 1.32
N PRO A 23 6.43 -18.72 1.66
CA PRO A 23 5.32 -17.81 1.88
C PRO A 23 5.57 -16.83 3.03
N ALA A 24 6.17 -17.27 4.15
CA ALA A 24 6.47 -16.39 5.28
C ALA A 24 7.37 -15.22 4.87
N VAL A 25 8.46 -15.51 4.16
CA VAL A 25 9.40 -14.49 3.65
C VAL A 25 8.70 -13.54 2.68
N ARG A 26 7.92 -14.08 1.75
CA ARG A 26 7.21 -13.27 0.75
C ARG A 26 6.16 -12.36 1.38
N ILE A 27 5.36 -12.88 2.32
CA ILE A 27 4.37 -12.09 3.05
C ILE A 27 5.06 -10.99 3.87
N MET A 28 6.15 -11.30 4.55
CA MET A 28 6.92 -10.32 5.32
C MET A 28 7.46 -9.19 4.44
N ASN A 29 8.03 -9.52 3.28
CA ASN A 29 8.53 -8.52 2.33
C ASN A 29 7.38 -7.64 1.80
N PHE A 30 6.25 -8.24 1.41
CA PHE A 30 5.06 -7.49 1.00
C PHE A 30 4.60 -6.52 2.09
N ILE A 31 4.47 -6.98 3.34
CA ILE A 31 4.02 -6.13 4.45
C ILE A 31 4.99 -4.97 4.65
N LYS A 32 6.30 -5.22 4.66
CA LYS A 32 7.32 -4.23 4.97
C LYS A 32 7.54 -3.26 3.80
N ASP A 33 7.82 -3.78 2.62
CA ASP A 33 8.37 -3.00 1.52
C ASP A 33 7.27 -2.41 0.61
N GLU A 34 6.19 -3.16 0.34
CA GLU A 34 5.12 -2.71 -0.53
C GLU A 34 3.99 -2.04 0.26
N PHE A 35 3.45 -2.73 1.26
CA PHE A 35 2.27 -2.24 1.97
C PHE A 35 2.60 -1.10 2.93
N ALA A 36 3.50 -1.33 3.91
CA ALA A 36 3.76 -0.34 4.96
C ALA A 36 4.57 0.85 4.44
N SER A 37 5.67 0.60 3.70
CA SER A 37 6.57 1.66 3.25
C SER A 37 6.01 2.49 2.08
N ASN A 38 5.09 1.95 1.29
CA ASN A 38 4.56 2.63 0.11
C ASN A 38 3.05 2.84 0.17
N TYR A 39 2.24 1.78 0.14
CA TYR A 39 0.80 1.92 0.02
C TYR A 39 0.15 2.63 1.23
N LEU A 40 0.55 2.27 2.45
CA LEU A 40 0.04 2.90 3.65
C LEU A 40 0.39 4.39 3.71
N GLU A 41 1.61 4.76 3.32
CA GLU A 41 2.06 6.14 3.30
C GLU A 41 1.26 7.02 2.31
N ILE A 42 0.95 6.49 1.13
CA ILE A 42 0.17 7.22 0.13
C ILE A 42 -1.30 7.36 0.55
N VAL A 43 -1.86 6.32 1.17
CA VAL A 43 -3.28 6.25 1.48
C VAL A 43 -3.63 6.94 2.81
N LYS A 44 -2.68 7.09 3.72
CA LYS A 44 -2.94 7.62 5.07
C LYS A 44 -3.53 9.04 5.06
N ARG A 45 -3.09 9.90 4.12
CA ARG A 45 -3.64 11.25 3.98
C ARG A 45 -5.13 11.22 3.65
N ARG A 46 -5.53 10.33 2.76
CA ARG A 46 -6.94 10.11 2.41
C ARG A 46 -7.73 9.47 3.55
N ALA A 47 -7.15 8.50 4.25
CA ALA A 47 -7.82 7.81 5.35
C ALA A 47 -8.05 8.72 6.57
N TYR A 48 -7.08 9.54 6.94
CA TYR A 48 -7.23 10.51 8.03
C TYR A 48 -8.01 11.76 7.62
N ASN A 49 -7.82 12.23 6.37
CA ASN A 49 -8.48 13.41 5.80
C ASN A 49 -8.34 14.68 6.66
N ASN A 50 -7.18 14.85 7.29
CA ASN A 50 -6.89 15.96 8.19
C ASN A 50 -5.95 17.02 7.59
N ASP A 51 -5.62 16.92 6.30
CA ASP A 51 -4.80 17.90 5.59
C ASP A 51 -5.65 19.13 5.23
N GLU A 52 -5.14 20.33 5.48
CA GLU A 52 -5.86 21.57 5.18
C GLU A 52 -5.88 21.90 3.68
N ASN A 53 -4.82 21.51 2.96
CA ASN A 53 -4.63 21.82 1.55
C ASN A 53 -5.27 20.80 0.60
N VAL A 54 -5.40 19.55 1.04
CA VAL A 54 -5.95 18.45 0.22
C VAL A 54 -7.08 17.77 0.97
N LYS A 55 -8.32 18.04 0.56
CA LYS A 55 -9.52 17.41 1.13
C LYS A 55 -10.03 16.28 0.25
N PHE A 56 -10.36 15.17 0.86
CA PHE A 56 -11.01 14.03 0.23
C PHE A 56 -12.48 13.97 0.64
N SER A 57 -13.34 13.54 -0.26
CA SER A 57 -14.75 13.28 0.06
C SER A 57 -14.89 12.13 1.06
N GLU A 58 -16.00 12.06 1.76
CA GLU A 58 -16.27 10.94 2.67
C GLU A 58 -16.26 9.58 1.95
N LYS A 59 -16.72 9.56 0.70
CA LYS A 59 -16.69 8.34 -0.13
C LYS A 59 -15.25 7.87 -0.39
N GLU A 60 -14.35 8.79 -0.75
CA GLU A 60 -12.93 8.50 -0.96
C GLU A 60 -12.27 8.03 0.34
N ARG A 61 -12.53 8.71 1.46
CA ARG A 61 -12.04 8.33 2.78
C ARG A 61 -12.52 6.94 3.19
N ASN A 62 -13.83 6.70 3.10
CA ASN A 62 -14.42 5.41 3.48
C ASN A 62 -13.90 4.27 2.60
N GLY A 63 -13.70 4.51 1.29
CA GLY A 63 -13.07 3.57 0.40
C GLY A 63 -11.63 3.22 0.81
N ALA A 64 -10.85 4.22 1.21
CA ALA A 64 -9.49 4.01 1.73
C ALA A 64 -9.48 3.16 3.00
N VAL A 65 -10.29 3.53 3.98
CA VAL A 65 -10.40 2.81 5.26
C VAL A 65 -10.86 1.37 5.03
N GLN A 66 -11.86 1.15 4.17
CA GLN A 66 -12.33 -0.19 3.86
C GLN A 66 -11.28 -1.04 3.15
N THR A 67 -10.51 -0.46 2.24
CA THR A 67 -9.39 -1.16 1.58
C THR A 67 -8.31 -1.55 2.58
N LEU A 68 -7.88 -0.64 3.45
CA LEU A 68 -6.92 -0.93 4.50
C LEU A 68 -7.40 -2.06 5.42
N ARG A 69 -8.67 -2.01 5.81
CA ARG A 69 -9.30 -3.04 6.65
C ARG A 69 -9.33 -4.41 5.96
N ASN A 70 -9.64 -4.44 4.67
CA ASN A 70 -9.67 -5.69 3.89
C ASN A 70 -8.26 -6.26 3.70
N VAL A 71 -7.26 -5.43 3.39
CA VAL A 71 -5.86 -5.87 3.27
C VAL A 71 -5.35 -6.42 4.60
N LEU A 72 -5.58 -5.71 5.71
CA LEU A 72 -5.20 -6.19 7.04
C LEU A 72 -5.87 -7.52 7.38
N LYS A 73 -7.17 -7.65 7.07
CA LYS A 73 -7.90 -8.90 7.27
C LYS A 73 -7.24 -10.05 6.53
N THR A 74 -6.95 -9.87 5.24
CA THR A 74 -6.30 -10.91 4.41
C THR A 74 -4.91 -11.26 4.94
N ILE A 75 -4.11 -10.24 5.31
CA ILE A 75 -2.77 -10.47 5.91
C ILE A 75 -2.87 -11.35 7.15
N LEU A 76 -3.77 -11.03 8.08
CA LEU A 76 -3.96 -11.83 9.30
C LEU A 76 -4.38 -13.28 8.97
N GLU A 77 -5.27 -13.45 8.00
CA GLU A 77 -5.75 -14.78 7.59
C GLU A 77 -4.62 -15.63 6.97
N ILE A 78 -3.81 -15.05 6.08
CA ILE A 78 -2.71 -15.80 5.42
C ILE A 78 -1.49 -16.02 6.31
N THR A 79 -1.29 -15.21 7.33
CA THR A 79 -0.21 -15.38 8.31
C THR A 79 -0.62 -16.25 9.49
N TYR A 80 -1.92 -16.52 9.67
CA TYR A 80 -2.41 -17.34 10.79
C TYR A 80 -1.75 -18.72 10.92
N PRO A 81 -1.45 -19.47 9.84
CA PRO A 81 -0.74 -20.76 9.96
C PRO A 81 0.69 -20.65 10.52
N ILE A 82 1.30 -19.45 10.43
CA ILE A 82 2.69 -19.19 10.87
C ILE A 82 2.71 -18.61 12.29
N GLU A 83 1.83 -17.63 12.54
CA GLU A 83 1.76 -16.88 13.79
C GLU A 83 0.33 -16.89 14.36
N PRO A 84 -0.14 -18.05 14.89
CA PRO A 84 -1.56 -18.22 15.22
C PRO A 84 -2.01 -17.36 16.41
N ALA A 85 -1.21 -17.24 17.45
CA ALA A 85 -1.62 -16.61 18.71
C ALA A 85 -1.91 -15.10 18.54
N MET A 86 -0.98 -14.38 17.94
CA MET A 86 -1.11 -12.93 17.70
C MET A 86 -2.22 -12.64 16.70
N ASN A 87 -2.27 -13.38 15.58
CA ASN A 87 -3.28 -13.18 14.55
C ASN A 87 -4.68 -13.49 15.05
N TYR A 88 -4.86 -14.53 15.89
CA TYR A 88 -6.15 -14.81 16.52
C TYR A 88 -6.64 -13.63 17.38
N TYR A 89 -5.76 -13.12 18.24
CA TYR A 89 -6.11 -12.02 19.14
C TYR A 89 -6.49 -10.75 18.35
N ILE A 90 -5.65 -10.31 17.42
CA ILE A 90 -5.89 -9.13 16.61
C ILE A 90 -7.15 -9.28 15.77
N TYR A 91 -7.36 -10.43 15.15
CA TYR A 91 -8.52 -10.68 14.30
C TYR A 91 -9.83 -10.64 15.11
N LYS A 92 -9.83 -11.24 16.30
CA LYS A 92 -10.98 -11.25 17.19
C LYS A 92 -11.33 -9.84 17.67
N GLU A 93 -10.35 -9.05 18.07
CA GLU A 93 -10.56 -7.67 18.52
C GLU A 93 -11.10 -6.76 17.39
N LEU A 94 -10.53 -6.87 16.17
CA LEU A 94 -10.91 -5.99 15.08
C LEU A 94 -12.18 -6.40 14.33
N PHE A 95 -12.46 -7.69 14.24
CA PHE A 95 -13.56 -8.22 13.42
C PHE A 95 -14.65 -8.92 14.22
N GLY A 96 -14.46 -9.17 15.52
CA GLY A 96 -15.43 -9.86 16.39
C GLY A 96 -15.66 -11.32 16.00
N LYS A 97 -14.72 -11.95 15.27
CA LYS A 97 -14.85 -13.31 14.73
C LYS A 97 -13.64 -14.15 15.10
N GLU A 98 -13.81 -15.46 15.07
CA GLU A 98 -12.73 -16.42 15.27
C GLU A 98 -12.07 -16.74 13.91
N ILE A 99 -10.79 -16.44 13.79
CA ILE A 99 -10.06 -16.54 12.52
C ILE A 99 -10.00 -17.98 11.98
N GLN A 100 -9.85 -18.97 12.87
CA GLN A 100 -9.79 -20.40 12.50
C GLN A 100 -11.12 -20.93 11.92
N LYS A 101 -12.21 -20.20 12.08
CA LYS A 101 -13.53 -20.52 11.52
C LYS A 101 -13.78 -19.84 10.18
N GLN A 102 -12.84 -19.03 9.72
CA GLN A 102 -12.97 -18.36 8.43
C GLN A 102 -12.45 -19.24 7.29
N ALA A 103 -13.06 -19.09 6.11
CA ALA A 103 -12.51 -19.69 4.91
C ALA A 103 -11.22 -18.95 4.49
N TRP A 104 -10.33 -19.66 3.81
CA TRP A 104 -9.16 -19.05 3.21
C TRP A 104 -9.56 -17.89 2.28
N PRO A 105 -8.80 -16.78 2.27
CA PRO A 105 -9.12 -15.62 1.43
C PRO A 105 -9.21 -16.01 -0.04
N LYS A 106 -10.30 -15.59 -0.69
CA LYS A 106 -10.48 -15.81 -2.13
C LYS A 106 -9.99 -14.58 -2.88
N SER A 107 -9.34 -14.83 -4.01
CA SER A 107 -8.92 -13.77 -4.92
C SER A 107 -10.12 -12.93 -5.37
N GLY A 108 -10.03 -11.63 -5.21
CA GLY A 108 -10.98 -10.67 -5.73
C GLY A 108 -10.88 -10.56 -7.26
N LYS A 109 -11.93 -10.05 -7.90
CA LYS A 109 -11.98 -9.86 -9.37
C LYS A 109 -11.39 -8.54 -9.84
N GLU A 110 -11.10 -7.60 -8.93
CA GLU A 110 -10.63 -6.27 -9.29
C GLU A 110 -9.10 -6.24 -9.36
N ALA A 111 -8.58 -6.10 -10.57
CA ALA A 111 -7.18 -5.79 -10.78
C ALA A 111 -6.89 -4.34 -10.34
N SER A 112 -5.79 -4.11 -9.64
CA SER A 112 -5.27 -2.76 -9.43
C SER A 112 -4.78 -2.20 -10.77
N GLU A 113 -5.20 -0.99 -11.10
CA GLU A 113 -4.69 -0.29 -12.29
C GLU A 113 -3.36 0.41 -12.02
N ILE A 114 -2.95 0.51 -10.76
CA ILE A 114 -1.67 1.10 -10.34
C ILE A 114 -0.70 -0.04 -10.07
N VAL A 115 0.41 -0.04 -10.81
CA VAL A 115 1.48 -1.01 -10.62
C VAL A 115 2.31 -0.60 -9.41
N SER A 116 2.41 -1.47 -8.40
CA SER A 116 3.15 -1.18 -7.16
C SER A 116 4.61 -0.85 -7.43
N GLU A 117 5.24 -1.51 -8.39
CA GLU A 117 6.63 -1.27 -8.77
C GLU A 117 6.85 0.18 -9.24
N GLU A 118 6.00 0.68 -10.15
CA GLU A 118 6.10 2.07 -10.62
C GLU A 118 5.85 3.09 -9.49
N LEU A 119 4.97 2.77 -8.56
CA LEU A 119 4.73 3.59 -7.37
C LEU A 119 5.96 3.62 -6.44
N MET A 120 6.59 2.47 -6.22
CA MET A 120 7.81 2.37 -5.39
C MET A 120 8.98 3.12 -6.03
N GLU A 121 9.16 3.00 -7.34
CA GLU A 121 10.17 3.75 -8.09
C GLU A 121 9.93 5.25 -8.02
N PHE A 122 8.67 5.69 -8.19
CA PHE A 122 8.27 7.09 -8.05
C PHE A 122 8.61 7.65 -6.67
N ASN A 123 8.20 6.96 -5.60
CA ASN A 123 8.47 7.37 -4.23
C ASN A 123 9.99 7.43 -3.96
N SER A 124 10.72 6.41 -4.40
CA SER A 124 12.17 6.33 -4.23
C SER A 124 12.90 7.48 -4.93
N ALA A 125 12.46 7.86 -6.15
CA ALA A 125 13.03 8.97 -6.89
C ALA A 125 12.83 10.31 -6.16
N ILE A 126 11.63 10.54 -5.59
CA ILE A 126 11.36 11.78 -4.83
C ILE A 126 12.15 11.81 -3.52
N TRP A 127 12.16 10.71 -2.77
CA TRP A 127 12.92 10.65 -1.51
C TRP A 127 14.42 10.84 -1.74
N LYS A 128 14.96 10.25 -2.81
CA LYS A 128 16.36 10.47 -3.21
C LYS A 128 16.62 11.92 -3.56
N ALA A 129 15.76 12.54 -4.38
CA ALA A 129 15.91 13.95 -4.76
C ALA A 129 15.86 14.89 -3.54
N LYS A 130 14.95 14.63 -2.59
CA LYS A 130 14.90 15.39 -1.33
C LYS A 130 16.20 15.25 -0.55
N LYS A 131 16.68 14.03 -0.36
CA LYS A 131 17.92 13.73 0.37
C LYS A 131 19.13 14.38 -0.28
N ASP A 132 19.26 14.27 -1.60
CA ASP A 132 20.39 14.83 -2.36
C ASP A 132 20.43 16.37 -2.30
N ASN A 133 19.29 17.02 -2.04
CA ASN A 133 19.17 18.46 -1.85
C ASN A 133 19.09 18.89 -0.37
N GLY A 134 19.37 18.02 0.58
CA GLY A 134 19.37 18.31 2.02
C GLY A 134 17.99 18.61 2.62
N LEU A 135 16.92 18.20 1.94
CA LEU A 135 15.55 18.38 2.42
C LEU A 135 15.10 17.24 3.34
N SER A 136 14.21 17.57 4.27
CA SER A 136 13.47 16.58 5.04
C SER A 136 12.47 15.83 4.14
N LEU A 137 12.14 14.61 4.50
CA LEU A 137 11.08 13.85 3.80
C LEU A 137 9.71 14.55 3.87
N LYS A 138 9.50 15.42 4.85
CA LYS A 138 8.26 16.22 5.03
C LYS A 138 8.21 17.47 4.16
N ASP A 139 9.35 17.94 3.67
CA ASP A 139 9.41 19.15 2.86
C ASP A 139 8.75 18.89 1.50
N GLY A 140 8.13 19.92 0.93
CA GLY A 140 7.54 19.86 -0.40
C GLY A 140 8.57 19.86 -1.52
N VAL A 141 8.13 19.52 -2.74
CA VAL A 141 8.91 19.67 -3.98
C VAL A 141 8.13 20.53 -4.96
N LYS A 142 8.85 21.32 -5.77
CA LYS A 142 8.23 22.29 -6.67
C LYS A 142 7.48 21.60 -7.81
N SER A 143 8.16 20.78 -8.59
CA SER A 143 7.50 20.10 -9.69
C SER A 143 8.02 18.68 -9.90
N VAL A 144 7.12 17.81 -10.38
CA VAL A 144 7.43 16.40 -10.66
C VAL A 144 6.82 16.01 -12.00
N ILE A 145 7.60 15.29 -12.81
CA ILE A 145 7.08 14.54 -13.96
C ILE A 145 6.93 13.09 -13.53
N ALA A 146 5.74 12.53 -13.65
CA ALA A 146 5.41 11.19 -13.22
C ALA A 146 4.96 10.29 -14.39
N PRO A 147 5.06 8.96 -14.27
CA PRO A 147 4.47 8.02 -15.22
C PRO A 147 2.96 8.22 -15.38
N LYS A 148 2.45 8.04 -16.61
CA LYS A 148 1.01 8.19 -16.91
C LYS A 148 0.12 7.23 -16.14
N SER A 149 0.61 6.04 -15.81
CA SER A 149 -0.09 5.03 -15.02
C SER A 149 -0.48 5.52 -13.63
N LEU A 150 0.30 6.46 -13.06
CA LEU A 150 0.05 7.04 -11.74
C LEU A 150 -0.92 8.23 -11.75
N ALA A 151 -1.44 8.65 -12.91
CA ALA A 151 -2.30 9.83 -13.03
C ALA A 151 -3.57 9.72 -12.15
N LYS A 152 -4.11 8.52 -11.96
CA LYS A 152 -5.28 8.31 -11.10
C LYS A 152 -5.02 8.56 -9.61
N ALA A 153 -3.75 8.56 -9.19
CA ALA A 153 -3.33 8.83 -7.82
C ALA A 153 -2.77 10.26 -7.63
N GLU A 154 -2.97 11.16 -8.58
CA GLU A 154 -2.41 12.52 -8.54
C GLU A 154 -2.60 13.20 -7.19
N LYS A 155 -3.82 13.16 -6.67
CA LYS A 155 -4.22 13.84 -5.43
C LYS A 155 -3.48 13.28 -4.22
N GLU A 156 -3.35 11.96 -4.15
CA GLU A 156 -2.62 11.27 -3.10
C GLU A 156 -1.11 11.51 -3.19
N LEU A 157 -0.55 11.49 -4.40
CA LEU A 157 0.87 11.74 -4.63
C LEU A 157 1.25 13.18 -4.25
N LYS A 158 0.42 14.16 -4.62
CA LYS A 158 0.59 15.55 -4.20
C LYS A 158 0.54 15.68 -2.68
N ALA A 159 -0.45 15.08 -2.04
CA ALA A 159 -0.62 15.12 -0.59
C ALA A 159 0.54 14.45 0.15
N MET A 160 1.03 13.30 -0.35
CA MET A 160 2.10 12.54 0.27
C MET A 160 3.43 13.29 0.26
N HIS A 161 3.81 13.84 -0.88
CA HIS A 161 5.13 14.42 -1.08
C HIS A 161 5.18 15.96 -1.01
N GLY A 162 4.03 16.63 -0.84
CA GLY A 162 3.93 18.09 -0.87
C GLY A 162 4.30 18.65 -2.24
N ILE A 163 3.82 18.02 -3.34
CA ILE A 163 4.14 18.46 -4.70
C ILE A 163 3.25 19.64 -5.10
N GLU A 164 3.85 20.76 -5.49
CA GLU A 164 3.11 21.92 -5.98
C GLU A 164 2.53 21.63 -7.38
N GLU A 165 3.37 21.17 -8.30
CA GLU A 165 2.97 20.86 -9.67
C GLU A 165 3.36 19.44 -10.05
N ILE A 166 2.43 18.66 -10.62
CA ILE A 166 2.70 17.33 -11.16
C ILE A 166 2.20 17.26 -12.59
N SER A 167 3.02 16.69 -13.47
CA SER A 167 2.66 16.40 -14.85
C SER A 167 2.88 14.92 -15.15
N PHE A 168 2.03 14.34 -15.99
CA PHE A 168 2.07 12.92 -16.31
C PHE A 168 2.53 12.72 -17.74
N SER A 169 3.84 12.48 -17.93
CA SER A 169 4.42 12.23 -19.25
C SER A 169 5.58 11.26 -19.15
N GLY A 170 5.70 10.36 -20.14
CA GLY A 170 6.82 9.43 -20.19
C GLY A 170 6.74 8.21 -19.28
N LYS A 171 7.86 7.56 -19.09
CA LYS A 171 8.03 6.36 -18.26
C LYS A 171 8.88 6.62 -17.00
N GLU A 172 9.63 7.72 -16.96
CA GLU A 172 10.56 8.01 -15.88
C GLU A 172 10.09 9.17 -15.01
N THR A 173 10.37 9.07 -13.73
CA THR A 173 10.11 10.13 -12.76
C THR A 173 11.24 11.16 -12.79
N LYS A 174 10.90 12.44 -13.01
CA LYS A 174 11.85 13.56 -12.88
C LYS A 174 11.37 14.53 -11.82
N VAL A 175 12.25 14.91 -10.90
CA VAL A 175 11.92 15.75 -9.75
C VAL A 175 12.71 17.07 -9.85
N THR A 176 12.00 18.19 -9.73
CA THR A 176 12.61 19.51 -9.56
C THR A 176 12.36 19.97 -8.13
N VAL A 177 13.43 20.11 -7.40
CA VAL A 177 13.45 20.65 -6.03
C VAL A 177 13.68 22.16 -6.13
N LYS A 178 13.24 22.92 -5.15
CA LYS A 178 13.41 24.40 -5.13
C LYS A 178 14.84 24.81 -5.30
#